data_723ffeb2f4fc3a91f0abdd9748046af8
#
_entry.id   723ffeb2f4fc3a91f0abdd9748046af8
#
_cell.length_a   1.000
_cell.length_b   1.000
_cell.length_c   1.000
_cell.angle_alpha   90.00
_cell.angle_beta   90.00
_cell.angle_gamma   90.00
#
_symmetry.space_group_name_H-M   'P 1'
#
loop_
_entity.id
_entity.type
_entity.pdbx_description
1 polymer ?
#
loop_
_entity_poly.entity_id
_entity_poly.type
_entity_poly.pdbx_seq_one_letter_code
_entity_poly.pdbx_strand_id
1 'polypeptide(L)'
;MRSRIVLLTGLLGIMAWSCTDGPQLKQNVSGKAGEVIVVMDKPVWESGPGQSLRSILAIDFPHLPQREPLFSLFNINTNAFSSIFQTHRNIIICNINPDLEEAKMVIQKDIWAAPQIVVTLSGPTSESVKECIDENNDRLRNAMEQAERNRVIENSKKFEEKGIRETITSVLGGSPYFPTGYRIKKQTDNFIWVAYETTYTTQGIFIYTYPYRNPDDLTLSCIVAERNLKLEKEVPGPL
;
A
#
# COMPACT_ATOMS: atom_id res chain seq x y z
N MET A 1 -43.83 52.20 0.37
CA MET A 1 -43.74 50.93 -0.36
C MET A 1 -42.37 50.67 -1.05
N ARG A 2 -41.63 51.70 -1.46
CA ARG A 2 -40.31 51.51 -2.15
C ARG A 2 -39.17 50.97 -1.26
N SER A 3 -39.19 51.25 0.06
CA SER A 3 -38.12 50.83 1.00
C SER A 3 -38.17 49.33 1.38
N ARG A 4 -39.32 48.69 1.32
CA ARG A 4 -39.49 47.24 1.64
C ARG A 4 -39.08 46.32 0.47
N ILE A 5 -39.14 46.81 -0.77
CA ILE A 5 -38.75 46.04 -1.95
C ILE A 5 -37.23 45.97 -2.09
N VAL A 6 -36.51 47.02 -1.68
CA VAL A 6 -35.03 47.02 -1.72
C VAL A 6 -34.45 46.07 -0.66
N LEU A 7 -35.09 45.89 0.48
CA LEU A 7 -34.65 44.95 1.52
C LEU A 7 -34.86 43.49 1.15
N LEU A 8 -35.93 43.20 0.37
CA LEU A 8 -36.21 41.84 -0.10
C LEU A 8 -35.25 41.39 -1.23
N THR A 9 -34.85 42.32 -2.12
CA THR A 9 -33.87 42.02 -3.20
C THR A 9 -32.45 41.84 -2.66
N GLY A 10 -32.06 42.55 -1.57
CA GLY A 10 -30.79 42.35 -0.91
C GLY A 10 -30.65 40.99 -0.20
N LEU A 11 -31.75 40.45 0.34
CA LEU A 11 -31.75 39.18 1.03
C LEU A 11 -31.68 38.00 0.07
N LEU A 12 -32.21 38.11 -1.17
CA LEU A 12 -32.13 37.06 -2.22
C LEU A 12 -30.72 36.95 -2.81
N GLY A 13 -29.92 38.03 -2.80
CA GLY A 13 -28.57 38.06 -3.36
C GLY A 13 -27.53 37.33 -2.51
N ILE A 14 -27.77 37.13 -1.19
CA ILE A 14 -26.82 36.50 -0.27
C ILE A 14 -26.91 34.97 -0.32
N MET A 15 -27.98 34.37 -0.82
CA MET A 15 -28.13 32.93 -0.92
C MET A 15 -27.44 32.29 -2.15
N ALA A 16 -26.88 33.07 -3.07
CA ALA A 16 -26.27 32.55 -4.30
C ALA A 16 -24.76 32.28 -4.19
N TRP A 17 -24.12 32.55 -3.06
CA TRP A 17 -22.68 32.35 -2.88
C TRP A 17 -22.30 31.21 -1.93
N SER A 18 -23.18 30.26 -1.71
CA SER A 18 -22.90 29.08 -0.86
C SER A 18 -22.69 27.81 -1.70
N CYS A 19 -21.96 27.89 -2.79
CA CYS A 19 -21.29 26.74 -3.39
C CYS A 19 -19.79 26.89 -3.08
N THR A 20 -19.39 26.62 -1.85
CA THR A 20 -18.00 26.27 -1.59
C THR A 20 -17.79 24.87 -2.14
N ASP A 21 -16.93 24.73 -3.14
CA ASP A 21 -16.36 23.46 -3.54
C ASP A 21 -15.63 22.87 -2.33
N GLY A 22 -16.35 22.16 -1.50
CA GLY A 22 -15.77 21.32 -0.46
C GLY A 22 -14.91 20.25 -1.13
N PRO A 23 -13.90 19.71 -0.47
CA PRO A 23 -13.06 18.66 -1.04
C PRO A 23 -13.97 17.51 -1.52
N GLN A 24 -13.98 17.31 -2.84
CA GLN A 24 -14.82 16.29 -3.47
C GLN A 24 -14.36 14.92 -2.96
N LEU A 25 -15.22 14.24 -2.19
CA LEU A 25 -14.93 12.91 -1.66
C LEU A 25 -14.72 11.96 -2.84
N LYS A 26 -13.51 11.42 -2.97
CA LYS A 26 -13.19 10.44 -3.99
C LYS A 26 -13.79 9.07 -3.63
N GLN A 27 -14.10 8.29 -4.65
CA GLN A 27 -14.53 6.90 -4.47
C GLN A 27 -13.45 6.08 -3.77
N ASN A 28 -13.85 5.03 -3.06
CA ASN A 28 -12.89 4.05 -2.56
C ASN A 28 -12.23 3.28 -3.72
N VAL A 29 -10.99 2.89 -3.51
CA VAL A 29 -10.29 2.06 -4.49
C VAL A 29 -10.88 0.66 -4.59
N SER A 30 -10.81 0.06 -5.77
CA SER A 30 -11.13 -1.33 -6.07
C SER A 30 -9.85 -2.18 -6.22
N GLY A 31 -10.02 -3.50 -6.38
CA GLY A 31 -8.93 -4.47 -6.52
C GLY A 31 -8.41 -5.01 -5.19
N LYS A 32 -7.70 -6.14 -5.26
CA LYS A 32 -7.06 -6.78 -4.11
C LYS A 32 -5.70 -6.17 -3.81
N ALA A 33 -5.19 -6.40 -2.60
CA ALA A 33 -3.82 -6.02 -2.24
C ALA A 33 -2.82 -6.67 -3.20
N GLY A 34 -1.83 -5.88 -3.65
CA GLY A 34 -0.81 -6.35 -4.59
C GLY A 34 -1.27 -6.49 -6.05
N GLU A 35 -2.54 -6.25 -6.39
CA GLU A 35 -2.98 -6.21 -7.79
C GLU A 35 -2.61 -4.86 -8.44
N VAL A 36 -2.14 -4.91 -9.69
CA VAL A 36 -1.79 -3.73 -10.50
C VAL A 36 -2.41 -3.85 -11.89
N ILE A 37 -3.17 -2.85 -12.29
CA ILE A 37 -3.62 -2.71 -13.67
C ILE A 37 -2.52 -2.02 -14.48
N VAL A 38 -2.08 -2.67 -15.56
CA VAL A 38 -1.09 -2.11 -16.50
C VAL A 38 -1.80 -1.79 -17.80
N VAL A 39 -2.02 -0.50 -18.04
CA VAL A 39 -2.65 0.04 -19.25
C VAL A 39 -1.57 0.20 -20.32
N MET A 40 -1.54 -0.72 -21.25
CA MET A 40 -0.49 -0.81 -22.25
C MET A 40 -0.96 -1.68 -23.41
N ASP A 41 -0.69 -1.27 -24.64
CA ASP A 41 -1.05 -2.06 -25.80
C ASP A 41 -0.26 -3.39 -25.82
N LYS A 42 -0.90 -4.44 -26.29
CA LYS A 42 -0.38 -5.80 -26.19
C LYS A 42 1.03 -5.97 -26.79
N PRO A 43 1.38 -5.40 -27.94
CA PRO A 43 2.75 -5.49 -28.46
C PRO A 43 3.80 -4.87 -27.53
N VAL A 44 3.48 -3.77 -26.87
CA VAL A 44 4.37 -3.11 -25.90
C VAL A 44 4.47 -3.92 -24.62
N TRP A 45 3.36 -4.52 -24.16
CA TRP A 45 3.34 -5.43 -23.02
C TRP A 45 4.18 -6.68 -23.22
N GLU A 46 4.18 -7.24 -24.43
CA GLU A 46 4.96 -8.44 -24.80
C GLU A 46 6.43 -8.13 -25.13
N SER A 47 6.79 -6.85 -25.28
CA SER A 47 8.14 -6.36 -25.57
C SER A 47 8.86 -5.81 -24.31
N GLY A 48 9.94 -5.04 -24.54
CA GLY A 48 10.81 -4.50 -23.52
C GLY A 48 10.13 -3.86 -22.31
N PRO A 49 9.24 -2.87 -22.44
CA PRO A 49 8.59 -2.22 -21.31
C PRO A 49 7.80 -3.17 -20.41
N GLY A 50 6.99 -4.06 -21.01
CA GLY A 50 6.24 -5.05 -20.24
C GLY A 50 7.13 -6.09 -19.58
N GLN A 51 8.26 -6.46 -20.21
CA GLN A 51 9.26 -7.36 -19.61
C GLN A 51 9.94 -6.70 -18.41
N SER A 52 10.37 -5.43 -18.52
CA SER A 52 10.95 -4.67 -17.41
C SER A 52 9.98 -4.56 -16.25
N LEU A 53 8.70 -4.21 -16.49
CA LEU A 53 7.71 -4.17 -15.42
C LEU A 53 7.54 -5.51 -14.71
N ARG A 54 7.49 -6.62 -15.44
CA ARG A 54 7.39 -7.96 -14.83
C ARG A 54 8.64 -8.31 -14.01
N SER A 55 9.82 -7.99 -14.49
CA SER A 55 11.09 -8.28 -13.80
C SER A 55 11.27 -7.46 -12.51
N ILE A 56 10.57 -6.31 -12.38
CA ILE A 56 10.66 -5.42 -11.22
C ILE A 56 9.55 -5.71 -10.22
N LEU A 57 8.31 -5.91 -10.69
CA LEU A 57 7.12 -5.96 -9.85
C LEU A 57 6.55 -7.36 -9.65
N ALA A 58 6.70 -8.27 -10.62
CA ALA A 58 6.18 -9.64 -10.51
C ALA A 58 7.25 -10.65 -10.04
N ILE A 59 8.30 -10.18 -9.38
CA ILE A 59 9.28 -11.05 -8.73
C ILE A 59 8.65 -11.78 -7.54
N ASP A 60 9.16 -12.96 -7.25
CA ASP A 60 8.75 -13.71 -6.06
C ASP A 60 9.10 -12.93 -4.78
N PHE A 61 8.16 -12.85 -3.85
CA PHE A 61 8.43 -12.27 -2.54
C PHE A 61 9.46 -13.14 -1.80
N PRO A 62 10.58 -12.55 -1.31
CA PRO A 62 11.65 -13.34 -0.73
C PRO A 62 11.20 -14.01 0.58
N HIS A 63 11.76 -15.20 0.84
CA HIS A 63 11.60 -15.94 2.11
C HIS A 63 10.20 -16.50 2.40
N LEU A 64 9.28 -16.50 1.45
CA LEU A 64 8.04 -17.25 1.59
C LEU A 64 8.22 -18.73 1.23
N PRO A 65 7.54 -19.65 1.94
CA PRO A 65 7.63 -21.08 1.63
C PRO A 65 6.99 -21.45 0.29
N GLN A 66 6.05 -20.64 -0.19
CA GLN A 66 5.43 -20.74 -1.51
C GLN A 66 5.80 -19.53 -2.33
N ARG A 67 5.87 -19.71 -3.64
CA ARG A 67 6.13 -18.60 -4.56
C ARG A 67 4.90 -17.71 -4.66
N GLU A 68 5.04 -16.50 -4.22
CA GLU A 68 4.01 -15.47 -4.33
C GLU A 68 4.65 -14.23 -4.98
N PRO A 69 4.08 -13.70 -6.06
CA PRO A 69 4.63 -12.50 -6.69
C PRO A 69 4.44 -11.30 -5.75
N LEU A 70 5.42 -10.39 -5.76
CA LEU A 70 5.33 -9.12 -5.03
C LEU A 70 4.08 -8.33 -5.47
N PHE A 71 3.82 -8.31 -6.79
CA PHE A 71 2.60 -7.77 -7.39
C PHE A 71 2.07 -8.69 -8.49
N SER A 72 0.75 -8.80 -8.57
CA SER A 72 0.03 -9.46 -9.67
C SER A 72 -0.32 -8.43 -10.74
N LEU A 73 0.29 -8.54 -11.91
CA LEU A 73 0.11 -7.58 -13.00
C LEU A 73 -0.97 -8.03 -13.97
N PHE A 74 -1.96 -7.17 -14.23
CA PHE A 74 -3.04 -7.41 -15.18
C PHE A 74 -2.95 -6.39 -16.31
N ASN A 75 -2.55 -6.85 -17.49
CA ASN A 75 -2.49 -5.99 -18.67
C ASN A 75 -3.89 -5.76 -19.25
N ILE A 76 -4.21 -4.52 -19.52
CA ILE A 76 -5.38 -4.11 -20.31
C ILE A 76 -4.92 -3.20 -21.46
N ASN A 77 -5.56 -3.35 -22.60
CA ASN A 77 -5.29 -2.50 -23.75
C ASN A 77 -5.70 -1.06 -23.47
N THR A 78 -4.96 -0.10 -24.01
CA THR A 78 -5.21 1.34 -23.82
C THR A 78 -6.66 1.73 -24.16
N ASN A 79 -7.22 1.16 -25.23
CA ASN A 79 -8.60 1.43 -25.66
C ASN A 79 -9.68 0.85 -24.70
N ALA A 80 -9.31 -0.11 -23.86
CA ALA A 80 -10.22 -0.72 -22.88
C ALA A 80 -10.21 -0.01 -21.53
N PHE A 81 -9.29 0.92 -21.31
CA PHE A 81 -9.17 1.65 -20.06
C PHE A 81 -10.36 2.62 -19.87
N SER A 82 -11.30 2.20 -19.07
CA SER A 82 -12.55 2.92 -18.78
C SER A 82 -12.72 3.18 -17.28
N SER A 83 -13.78 3.86 -16.90
CA SER A 83 -14.08 4.27 -15.52
C SER A 83 -14.05 3.12 -14.50
N ILE A 84 -14.39 1.90 -14.92
CA ILE A 84 -14.37 0.72 -14.05
C ILE A 84 -12.94 0.37 -13.60
N PHE A 85 -11.94 0.57 -14.46
CA PHE A 85 -10.53 0.33 -14.17
C PHE A 85 -9.88 1.53 -13.46
N GLN A 86 -10.41 2.74 -13.68
CA GLN A 86 -9.88 3.96 -13.07
C GLN A 86 -9.97 3.97 -11.55
N THR A 87 -10.89 3.22 -10.96
CA THR A 87 -10.97 3.08 -9.50
C THR A 87 -9.97 2.10 -8.91
N HIS A 88 -9.19 1.38 -9.74
CA HIS A 88 -8.24 0.39 -9.22
C HIS A 88 -7.14 1.03 -8.38
N ARG A 89 -6.75 0.36 -7.31
CA ARG A 89 -5.83 0.87 -6.28
C ARG A 89 -4.42 1.17 -6.78
N ASN A 90 -3.94 0.38 -7.75
CA ASN A 90 -2.62 0.53 -8.36
C ASN A 90 -2.77 0.50 -9.87
N ILE A 91 -2.34 1.56 -10.54
CA ILE A 91 -2.44 1.67 -11.99
C ILE A 91 -1.09 2.11 -12.55
N ILE A 92 -0.65 1.46 -13.62
CA ILE A 92 0.48 1.88 -14.43
C ILE A 92 -0.06 2.16 -15.83
N ILE A 93 0.18 3.35 -16.36
CA ILE A 93 -0.23 3.77 -17.70
C ILE A 93 1.01 3.98 -18.54
N CYS A 94 1.11 3.31 -19.67
CA CYS A 94 2.17 3.50 -20.63
C CYS A 94 1.64 4.27 -21.85
N ASN A 95 2.28 5.39 -22.15
CA ASN A 95 1.97 6.26 -23.29
C ASN A 95 3.22 6.45 -24.17
N ILE A 96 3.24 5.78 -25.30
CA ILE A 96 4.28 5.96 -26.32
C ILE A 96 3.75 6.95 -27.35
N ASN A 97 4.40 8.10 -27.43
CA ASN A 97 4.06 9.17 -28.36
C ASN A 97 5.34 9.75 -28.98
N PRO A 98 5.56 9.57 -30.30
CA PRO A 98 6.75 10.08 -31.00
C PRO A 98 6.99 11.58 -30.88
N ASP A 99 5.95 12.37 -30.53
CA ASP A 99 6.07 13.82 -30.35
C ASP A 99 6.72 14.21 -29.03
N LEU A 100 6.98 13.24 -28.13
CA LEU A 100 7.67 13.51 -26.87
C LEU A 100 9.19 13.56 -27.11
N GLU A 101 9.87 14.47 -26.43
CA GLU A 101 11.32 14.66 -26.54
C GLU A 101 12.09 13.62 -25.71
N GLU A 102 11.55 13.23 -24.54
CA GLU A 102 12.22 12.33 -23.60
C GLU A 102 11.23 11.36 -22.92
N ALA A 103 11.77 10.27 -22.41
CA ALA A 103 11.00 9.37 -21.58
C ALA A 103 10.99 9.82 -20.12
N LYS A 104 9.83 9.66 -19.45
CA LYS A 104 9.67 10.04 -18.03
C LYS A 104 8.71 9.12 -17.30
N MET A 105 8.94 9.02 -15.99
CA MET A 105 8.05 8.36 -15.04
C MET A 105 7.47 9.40 -14.06
N VAL A 106 6.15 9.50 -14.02
CA VAL A 106 5.41 10.37 -13.11
C VAL A 106 4.57 9.52 -12.17
N ILE A 107 4.72 9.76 -10.86
CA ILE A 107 3.96 9.06 -9.82
C ILE A 107 2.96 10.05 -9.20
N GLN A 108 1.69 9.71 -9.24
CA GLN A 108 0.60 10.52 -8.73
C GLN A 108 -0.26 9.71 -7.74
N LYS A 109 -0.94 10.40 -6.84
CA LYS A 109 -1.84 9.79 -5.87
C LYS A 109 -3.26 10.27 -6.07
N ASP A 110 -4.20 9.39 -5.82
CA ASP A 110 -5.62 9.74 -5.68
C ASP A 110 -6.19 10.50 -6.90
N ILE A 111 -5.92 10.02 -8.12
CA ILE A 111 -6.44 10.68 -9.33
C ILE A 111 -7.94 10.47 -9.45
N TRP A 112 -8.40 9.22 -9.46
CA TRP A 112 -9.81 8.86 -9.65
C TRP A 112 -10.46 8.30 -8.40
N ALA A 113 -9.67 7.66 -7.56
CA ALA A 113 -10.13 7.04 -6.32
C ALA A 113 -9.09 7.27 -5.20
N ALA A 114 -9.45 7.01 -3.94
CA ALA A 114 -8.52 7.13 -2.82
C ALA A 114 -8.67 5.94 -1.86
N PRO A 115 -7.56 5.44 -1.31
CA PRO A 115 -6.15 5.79 -1.54
C PRO A 115 -5.57 5.04 -2.76
N GLN A 116 -5.19 5.77 -3.81
CA GLN A 116 -4.76 5.24 -5.11
C GLN A 116 -3.31 5.66 -5.42
N ILE A 117 -2.56 4.81 -6.14
CA ILE A 117 -1.32 5.18 -6.81
C ILE A 117 -1.46 4.98 -8.31
N VAL A 118 -1.06 5.99 -9.09
CA VAL A 118 -1.03 5.96 -10.55
C VAL A 118 0.38 6.32 -11.00
N VAL A 119 1.00 5.44 -11.78
CA VAL A 119 2.29 5.65 -12.39
C VAL A 119 2.08 5.83 -13.89
N THR A 120 2.49 6.98 -14.42
CA THR A 120 2.48 7.24 -15.87
C THR A 120 3.90 7.13 -16.40
N LEU A 121 4.09 6.23 -17.35
CA LEU A 121 5.30 6.03 -18.12
C LEU A 121 5.05 6.61 -19.51
N SER A 122 5.82 7.57 -19.93
CA SER A 122 5.66 8.19 -21.25
C SER A 122 7.00 8.39 -21.93
N GLY A 123 7.04 8.25 -23.26
CA GLY A 123 8.25 8.47 -24.02
C GLY A 123 8.03 8.35 -25.54
N PRO A 124 9.01 8.77 -26.32
CA PRO A 124 8.89 8.78 -27.78
C PRO A 124 8.88 7.38 -28.40
N THR A 125 9.54 6.43 -27.76
CA THR A 125 9.65 5.04 -28.26
C THR A 125 9.48 4.01 -27.17
N SER A 126 9.20 2.76 -27.53
CA SER A 126 9.14 1.63 -26.59
C SER A 126 10.49 1.41 -25.89
N GLU A 127 11.60 1.59 -26.58
CA GLU A 127 12.94 1.41 -26.01
C GLU A 127 13.23 2.49 -24.96
N SER A 128 12.97 3.78 -25.26
CA SER A 128 13.17 4.85 -24.29
C SER A 128 12.31 4.71 -23.04
N VAL A 129 11.07 4.19 -23.17
CA VAL A 129 10.23 3.87 -22.02
C VAL A 129 10.79 2.72 -21.21
N LYS A 130 11.31 1.69 -21.88
CA LYS A 130 11.99 0.56 -21.21
C LYS A 130 13.20 1.04 -20.39
N GLU A 131 14.09 1.83 -21.01
CA GLU A 131 15.25 2.42 -20.32
C GLU A 131 14.82 3.26 -19.11
N CYS A 132 13.81 4.09 -19.25
CA CYS A 132 13.26 4.88 -18.15
C CYS A 132 12.74 4.00 -16.98
N ILE A 133 12.11 2.86 -17.28
CA ILE A 133 11.67 1.89 -16.26
C ILE A 133 12.89 1.28 -15.56
N ASP A 134 13.88 0.83 -16.30
CA ASP A 134 15.06 0.15 -15.78
C ASP A 134 15.92 1.09 -14.91
N GLU A 135 16.10 2.33 -15.31
CA GLU A 135 16.80 3.37 -14.53
C GLU A 135 16.06 3.76 -13.24
N ASN A 136 14.74 3.67 -13.24
CA ASN A 136 13.89 4.02 -12.11
C ASN A 136 13.30 2.81 -11.36
N ASN A 137 13.90 1.62 -11.52
CA ASN A 137 13.34 0.36 -11.01
C ASN A 137 13.05 0.39 -9.49
N ASP A 138 14.01 0.82 -8.68
CA ASP A 138 13.87 0.92 -7.23
C ASP A 138 12.83 1.98 -6.82
N ARG A 139 12.79 3.11 -7.53
CA ARG A 139 11.79 4.16 -7.28
C ARG A 139 10.39 3.65 -7.57
N LEU A 140 10.19 2.94 -8.67
CA LEU A 140 8.92 2.33 -9.04
C LEU A 140 8.47 1.31 -7.98
N ARG A 141 9.32 0.32 -7.70
CA ARG A 141 9.02 -0.73 -6.73
C ARG A 141 8.72 -0.15 -5.35
N ASN A 142 9.58 0.71 -4.84
CA ASN A 142 9.41 1.32 -3.53
C ASN A 142 8.13 2.15 -3.42
N ALA A 143 7.74 2.89 -4.47
CA ALA A 143 6.52 3.67 -4.47
C ALA A 143 5.28 2.77 -4.42
N MET A 144 5.25 1.69 -5.19
CA MET A 144 4.15 0.72 -5.21
C MET A 144 4.01 -0.01 -3.87
N GLU A 145 5.12 -0.52 -3.33
CA GLU A 145 5.14 -1.16 -2.01
C GLU A 145 4.73 -0.19 -0.89
N GLN A 146 5.21 1.05 -0.93
CA GLN A 146 4.87 2.05 0.08
C GLN A 146 3.38 2.39 0.04
N ALA A 147 2.77 2.42 -1.15
CA ALA A 147 1.33 2.62 -1.28
C ALA A 147 0.54 1.49 -0.60
N GLU A 148 0.94 0.23 -0.79
CA GLU A 148 0.30 -0.91 -0.11
C GLU A 148 0.53 -0.87 1.41
N ARG A 149 1.76 -0.62 1.87
CA ARG A 149 2.05 -0.46 3.30
C ARG A 149 1.20 0.64 3.95
N ASN A 150 1.07 1.79 3.31
CA ASN A 150 0.26 2.89 3.83
C ASN A 150 -1.21 2.49 3.99
N ARG A 151 -1.78 1.75 3.02
CA ARG A 151 -3.17 1.26 3.13
C ARG A 151 -3.35 0.30 4.29
N VAL A 152 -2.40 -0.62 4.49
CA VAL A 152 -2.42 -1.54 5.63
C VAL A 152 -2.34 -0.77 6.95
N ILE A 153 -1.43 0.20 7.05
CA ILE A 153 -1.25 1.03 8.25
C ILE A 153 -2.53 1.81 8.56
N GLU A 154 -3.09 2.52 7.57
CA GLU A 154 -4.30 3.33 7.78
C GLU A 154 -5.53 2.45 8.10
N ASN A 155 -5.65 1.29 7.45
CA ASN A 155 -6.70 0.33 7.77
C ASN A 155 -6.54 -0.23 9.20
N SER A 156 -5.31 -0.55 9.60
CA SER A 156 -5.02 -1.05 10.96
C SER A 156 -5.30 0.00 12.03
N LYS A 157 -5.02 1.28 11.77
CA LYS A 157 -5.39 2.39 12.66
C LYS A 157 -6.90 2.56 12.76
N LYS A 158 -7.60 2.52 11.61
CA LYS A 158 -9.05 2.75 11.55
C LYS A 158 -9.86 1.64 12.21
N PHE A 159 -9.41 0.41 12.10
CA PHE A 159 -10.09 -0.79 12.59
C PHE A 159 -9.25 -1.52 13.64
N GLU A 160 -8.68 -0.78 14.57
CA GLU A 160 -7.83 -1.31 15.62
C GLU A 160 -8.62 -2.18 16.61
N GLU A 161 -8.05 -3.31 16.99
CA GLU A 161 -8.57 -4.12 18.11
C GLU A 161 -8.24 -3.41 19.43
N LYS A 162 -9.30 -2.99 20.12
CA LYS A 162 -9.16 -2.24 21.38
C LYS A 162 -8.51 -3.08 22.48
N GLY A 163 -7.66 -2.44 23.27
CA GLY A 163 -7.00 -3.04 24.44
C GLY A 163 -5.68 -3.76 24.14
N ILE A 164 -5.45 -4.25 22.91
CA ILE A 164 -4.16 -4.93 22.59
C ILE A 164 -3.01 -3.93 22.70
N ARG A 165 -3.14 -2.77 22.07
CA ARG A 165 -2.08 -1.75 22.05
C ARG A 165 -1.74 -1.23 23.44
N GLU A 166 -2.74 -0.98 24.27
CA GLU A 166 -2.55 -0.54 25.67
C GLU A 166 -1.78 -1.58 26.47
N THR A 167 -2.18 -2.85 26.37
CA THR A 167 -1.50 -3.96 27.03
C THR A 167 -0.05 -4.08 26.59
N ILE A 168 0.22 -4.07 25.27
CA ILE A 168 1.59 -4.19 24.75
C ILE A 168 2.42 -2.98 25.16
N THR A 169 1.87 -1.78 25.06
CA THR A 169 2.56 -0.54 25.47
C THR A 169 2.92 -0.55 26.95
N SER A 170 2.06 -1.07 27.81
CA SER A 170 2.34 -1.15 29.26
C SER A 170 3.50 -2.10 29.60
N VAL A 171 3.70 -3.16 28.79
CA VAL A 171 4.76 -4.16 29.01
C VAL A 171 6.05 -3.78 28.29
N LEU A 172 5.96 -3.31 27.04
CA LEU A 172 7.12 -3.16 26.15
C LEU A 172 7.45 -1.70 25.80
N GLY A 173 6.68 -0.73 26.32
CA GLY A 173 6.89 0.70 26.08
C GLY A 173 6.39 1.22 24.72
N GLY A 174 5.87 0.35 23.85
CA GLY A 174 5.33 0.71 22.54
C GLY A 174 4.62 -0.48 21.87
N SER A 175 3.75 -0.22 20.92
CA SER A 175 2.98 -1.25 20.23
C SER A 175 2.66 -0.86 18.78
N PRO A 176 2.68 -1.80 17.83
CA PRO A 176 2.05 -1.61 16.53
C PRO A 176 0.51 -1.55 16.66
N TYR A 177 -0.16 -1.18 15.57
CA TYR A 177 -1.61 -1.27 15.45
C TYR A 177 -2.01 -2.68 15.01
N PHE A 178 -2.95 -3.30 15.71
CA PHE A 178 -3.49 -4.61 15.36
C PHE A 178 -4.90 -4.47 14.82
N PRO A 179 -5.18 -4.96 13.60
CA PRO A 179 -6.54 -4.99 13.08
C PRO A 179 -7.50 -5.81 13.94
N THR A 180 -8.79 -5.55 13.79
CA THR A 180 -9.85 -6.31 14.47
C THR A 180 -9.72 -7.81 14.24
N GLY A 181 -9.93 -8.59 15.30
CA GLY A 181 -9.87 -10.04 15.29
C GLY A 181 -8.59 -10.64 15.84
N TYR A 182 -7.54 -9.85 16.01
CA TYR A 182 -6.36 -10.30 16.75
C TYR A 182 -6.68 -10.48 18.25
N ARG A 183 -5.98 -11.38 18.92
CA ARG A 183 -6.11 -11.66 20.36
C ARG A 183 -4.74 -11.89 20.97
N ILE A 184 -4.56 -11.45 22.22
CA ILE A 184 -3.39 -11.81 23.01
C ILE A 184 -3.56 -13.27 23.44
N LYS A 185 -2.60 -14.11 23.06
CA LYS A 185 -2.55 -15.56 23.40
C LYS A 185 -1.72 -15.82 24.63
N LYS A 186 -0.65 -15.04 24.80
CA LYS A 186 0.25 -15.15 25.95
C LYS A 186 0.88 -13.79 26.23
N GLN A 187 1.10 -13.52 27.50
CA GLN A 187 1.76 -12.33 28.00
C GLN A 187 2.67 -12.70 29.17
N THR A 188 3.90 -12.21 29.14
CA THR A 188 4.85 -12.22 30.26
C THR A 188 5.48 -10.83 30.39
N ASP A 189 6.41 -10.64 31.31
CA ASP A 189 7.04 -9.33 31.54
C ASP A 189 7.84 -8.81 30.33
N ASN A 190 8.25 -9.68 29.43
CA ASN A 190 9.12 -9.32 28.30
C ASN A 190 8.78 -10.06 26.99
N PHE A 191 7.59 -10.68 26.93
CA PHE A 191 7.11 -11.41 25.74
C PHE A 191 5.60 -11.33 25.63
N ILE A 192 5.11 -11.04 24.44
CA ILE A 192 3.68 -11.04 24.11
C ILE A 192 3.48 -11.81 22.80
N TRP A 193 2.56 -12.73 22.80
CA TRP A 193 2.08 -13.42 21.61
C TRP A 193 0.68 -12.94 21.27
N VAL A 194 0.54 -12.34 20.11
CA VAL A 194 -0.73 -11.92 19.52
C VAL A 194 -1.01 -12.77 18.30
N ALA A 195 -2.23 -13.28 18.16
CA ALA A 195 -2.60 -14.08 17.00
C ALA A 195 -3.98 -13.70 16.44
N TYR A 196 -4.10 -13.83 15.12
CA TYR A 196 -5.35 -13.87 14.38
C TYR A 196 -5.56 -15.29 13.87
N GLU A 197 -6.65 -15.90 14.27
CA GLU A 197 -6.95 -17.31 13.98
C GLU A 197 -8.21 -17.41 13.14
N THR A 198 -8.13 -18.18 12.07
CA THR A 198 -9.27 -18.62 11.27
C THR A 198 -9.37 -20.13 11.29
N THR A 199 -10.39 -20.69 10.67
CA THR A 199 -10.56 -22.16 10.56
C THR A 199 -9.36 -22.82 9.87
N TYR A 200 -8.66 -22.14 9.00
CA TYR A 200 -7.62 -22.71 8.15
C TYR A 200 -6.23 -22.14 8.36
N THR A 201 -6.11 -20.98 8.99
CA THR A 201 -4.83 -20.28 9.13
C THR A 201 -4.70 -19.60 10.49
N THR A 202 -3.47 -19.57 11.00
CA THR A 202 -3.10 -18.77 12.16
C THR A 202 -1.98 -17.82 11.77
N GLN A 203 -2.20 -16.51 12.00
CA GLN A 203 -1.16 -15.50 11.88
C GLN A 203 -0.70 -15.12 13.28
N GLY A 204 0.51 -15.53 13.65
CA GLY A 204 1.12 -15.23 14.95
C GLY A 204 2.14 -14.11 14.85
N ILE A 205 2.08 -13.18 15.80
CA ILE A 205 3.06 -12.09 15.96
C ILE A 205 3.63 -12.19 17.37
N PHE A 206 4.94 -12.34 17.46
CA PHE A 206 5.68 -12.36 18.71
C PHE A 206 6.40 -11.02 18.89
N ILE A 207 6.19 -10.41 20.04
CA ILE A 207 6.86 -9.15 20.42
C ILE A 207 7.57 -9.42 21.74
N TYR A 208 8.86 -9.17 21.78
CA TYR A 208 9.67 -9.42 22.98
C TYR A 208 10.84 -8.44 23.07
N THR A 209 11.36 -8.30 24.25
CA THR A 209 12.57 -7.52 24.55
C THR A 209 13.68 -8.44 25.06
N TYR A 210 14.92 -8.04 24.76
CA TYR A 210 16.12 -8.60 25.34
C TYR A 210 17.14 -7.47 25.60
N PRO A 211 18.08 -7.67 26.54
CA PRO A 211 19.05 -6.63 26.87
C PRO A 211 19.95 -6.27 25.68
N TYR A 212 20.09 -4.99 25.40
CA TYR A 212 21.08 -4.49 24.45
C TYR A 212 22.36 -4.15 25.21
N ARG A 213 23.49 -4.77 24.88
CA ARG A 213 24.80 -4.61 25.51
C ARG A 213 25.80 -3.92 24.60
N ASN A 214 25.78 -4.29 23.33
CA ASN A 214 26.69 -3.79 22.31
C ASN A 214 26.10 -4.01 20.89
N PRO A 215 26.69 -3.43 19.82
CA PRO A 215 26.20 -3.57 18.45
C PRO A 215 26.08 -5.02 17.95
N ASP A 216 26.85 -5.97 18.47
CA ASP A 216 26.82 -7.37 18.04
C ASP A 216 25.48 -8.04 18.42
N ASP A 217 24.79 -7.55 19.44
CA ASP A 217 23.45 -8.03 19.82
C ASP A 217 22.39 -7.80 18.72
N LEU A 218 22.67 -6.91 17.75
CA LEU A 218 21.81 -6.61 16.59
C LEU A 218 22.26 -7.32 15.30
N THR A 219 23.25 -8.22 15.38
CA THR A 219 23.61 -9.06 14.24
C THR A 219 22.51 -10.09 13.95
N LEU A 220 22.38 -10.50 12.70
CA LEU A 220 21.36 -11.48 12.29
C LEU A 220 21.47 -12.77 13.12
N SER A 221 22.69 -13.25 13.39
CA SER A 221 22.94 -14.46 14.20
C SER A 221 22.41 -14.32 15.63
N CYS A 222 22.69 -13.18 16.29
CA CYS A 222 22.21 -12.91 17.65
C CYS A 222 20.68 -12.74 17.67
N ILE A 223 20.11 -12.00 16.76
CA ILE A 223 18.64 -11.83 16.66
C ILE A 223 17.94 -13.18 16.48
N VAL A 224 18.48 -14.05 15.60
CA VAL A 224 17.91 -15.39 15.38
C VAL A 224 18.08 -16.27 16.62
N ALA A 225 19.24 -16.23 17.28
CA ALA A 225 19.48 -17.00 18.51
C ALA A 225 18.53 -16.58 19.64
N GLU A 226 18.40 -15.28 19.90
CA GLU A 226 17.47 -14.75 20.91
C GLU A 226 16.01 -15.09 20.58
N ARG A 227 15.60 -15.01 19.30
CA ARG A 227 14.29 -15.45 18.88
C ARG A 227 14.06 -16.91 19.21
N ASN A 228 15.00 -17.79 18.88
CA ASN A 228 14.84 -19.22 19.11
C ASN A 228 14.73 -19.55 20.59
N LEU A 229 15.60 -18.97 21.45
CA LEU A 229 15.53 -19.11 22.90
C LEU A 229 14.18 -18.65 23.48
N LYS A 230 13.69 -17.50 23.00
CA LYS A 230 12.39 -17.00 23.43
C LYS A 230 11.25 -17.92 23.03
N LEU A 231 11.23 -18.38 21.79
CA LEU A 231 10.15 -19.25 21.29
C LEU A 231 10.18 -20.62 21.95
N GLU A 232 11.35 -21.22 22.17
CA GLU A 232 11.50 -22.48 22.90
C GLU A 232 10.86 -22.41 24.29
N LYS A 233 11.11 -21.31 25.01
CA LYS A 233 10.58 -21.08 26.34
C LYS A 233 9.10 -20.73 26.36
N GLU A 234 8.69 -19.81 25.48
CA GLU A 234 7.38 -19.16 25.59
C GLU A 234 6.30 -19.82 24.71
N VAL A 235 6.71 -20.51 23.64
CA VAL A 235 5.81 -21.17 22.67
C VAL A 235 6.32 -22.59 22.38
N PRO A 236 6.35 -23.46 23.38
CA PRO A 236 6.78 -24.84 23.15
C PRO A 236 5.84 -25.52 22.13
N GLY A 237 6.45 -26.21 21.17
CA GLY A 237 5.71 -27.04 20.22
C GLY A 237 4.98 -28.20 20.91
N PRO A 238 4.09 -28.91 20.21
CA PRO A 238 3.54 -30.16 20.73
C PRO A 238 4.69 -31.14 20.98
N LEU A 239 4.70 -31.74 22.18
CA LEU A 239 5.62 -32.81 22.58
C LEU A 239 5.35 -34.05 21.75
#